data_1780ef017d2851661455c17fe5ffffdd
#
_entry.id   1780ef017d2851661455c17fe5ffffdd
#
_cell.length_a   1.000
_cell.length_b   1.000
_cell.length_c   1.000
_cell.angle_alpha   90.00
_cell.angle_beta   90.00
_cell.angle_gamma   90.00
#
_symmetry.space_group_name_H-M   'P 1'
#
loop_
_entity.id
_entity.type
_entity.pdbx_description
1 polymer ?
#
loop_
_entity_poly.entity_id
_entity_poly.type
_entity_poly.pdbx_seq_one_letter_code
_entity_poly.pdbx_strand_id
1 'polypeptide(L)'
;MARHRGIYNIDNPEPYEISRSRIENFIQCPACFYMQQVEGIKFPSFPGFNINEATDILLKRDFDKYRGKHKTHPYLINQGLEHLIPFEHPNLNLWTQSLHFGAEGRMNFVHEKTNLKVGGGLDDVWFNTKTNKLHIVDYKSTSQKKDYGPITLDDFWKNSYKRQMDLYVWVMKNKGFDIDKVGYFLYCDGDRFTNNLFLAEKIACMEFKITLIPYETDVSWIENTLFNIKANLNNNERPLHHEKCEFGSFLKHSFRYI
;
A
#
# COMPACT_ATOMS: atom_id res chain seq x y z
N MET A 1 -7.86 11.20 -19.34
CA MET A 1 -6.90 10.21 -19.92
C MET A 1 -5.93 9.80 -18.86
N ALA A 2 -5.69 8.50 -18.65
CA ALA A 2 -4.65 8.05 -17.75
C ALA A 2 -3.29 8.54 -18.26
N ARG A 3 -2.57 9.31 -17.45
CA ARG A 3 -1.22 9.77 -17.79
C ARG A 3 -0.35 8.52 -17.94
N HIS A 4 0.09 8.24 -19.16
CA HIS A 4 1.00 7.12 -19.41
C HIS A 4 2.30 7.45 -18.67
N ARG A 5 2.59 6.77 -17.57
CA ARG A 5 3.89 6.87 -16.92
C ARG A 5 4.90 6.36 -17.92
N GLY A 6 5.73 7.28 -18.43
CA GLY A 6 6.70 6.97 -19.46
C GLY A 6 7.72 5.92 -18.99
N ILE A 7 8.36 5.29 -19.95
CA ILE A 7 9.60 4.53 -19.75
C ILE A 7 10.62 5.48 -19.11
N TYR A 8 11.44 4.98 -18.20
CA TYR A 8 12.51 5.75 -17.60
C TYR A 8 13.45 6.26 -18.69
N ASN A 9 13.78 7.54 -18.63
CA ASN A 9 14.78 8.18 -19.50
C ASN A 9 15.80 8.88 -18.59
N ILE A 10 17.06 8.48 -18.70
CA ILE A 10 18.18 9.04 -17.92
C ILE A 10 18.39 10.53 -18.19
N ASP A 11 18.10 10.99 -19.41
CA ASP A 11 18.28 12.37 -19.85
C ASP A 11 17.12 13.30 -19.44
N ASN A 12 16.04 12.73 -18.87
CA ASN A 12 14.92 13.54 -18.41
C ASN A 12 15.25 14.18 -17.05
N PRO A 13 15.32 15.53 -16.95
CA PRO A 13 15.63 16.22 -15.70
C PRO A 13 14.51 16.13 -14.66
N GLU A 14 13.28 15.86 -15.09
CA GLU A 14 12.12 15.79 -14.20
C GLU A 14 12.19 14.56 -13.28
N PRO A 15 11.72 14.68 -12.01
CA PRO A 15 11.69 13.55 -11.08
C PRO A 15 10.90 12.37 -11.63
N TYR A 16 11.52 11.20 -11.65
CA TYR A 16 10.85 9.98 -12.11
C TYR A 16 9.88 9.45 -11.07
N GLU A 17 8.61 9.31 -11.46
CA GLU A 17 7.55 8.85 -10.56
C GLU A 17 7.65 7.36 -10.30
N ILE A 18 7.85 6.99 -9.03
CA ILE A 18 7.90 5.60 -8.58
C ILE A 18 6.88 5.33 -7.47
N SER A 19 5.92 4.46 -7.77
CA SER A 19 4.90 4.08 -6.78
C SER A 19 5.41 3.02 -5.81
N ARG A 20 4.72 2.88 -4.67
CA ARG A 20 4.97 1.80 -3.70
C ARG A 20 5.04 0.42 -4.36
N SER A 21 4.10 0.12 -5.26
CA SER A 21 4.08 -1.17 -5.93
C SER A 21 5.29 -1.41 -6.86
N ARG A 22 5.82 -0.34 -7.47
CA ARG A 22 7.05 -0.44 -8.27
C ARG A 22 8.29 -0.66 -7.42
N ILE A 23 8.35 -0.02 -6.24
CA ILE A 23 9.42 -0.28 -5.27
C ILE A 23 9.36 -1.74 -4.80
N GLU A 24 8.17 -2.27 -4.51
CA GLU A 24 7.99 -3.68 -4.16
C GLU A 24 8.42 -4.60 -5.31
N ASN A 25 8.09 -4.29 -6.57
CA ASN A 25 8.55 -5.06 -7.73
C ASN A 25 10.08 -5.10 -7.85
N PHE A 26 10.76 -3.98 -7.55
CA PHE A 26 12.22 -3.94 -7.50
C PHE A 26 12.78 -4.86 -6.42
N ILE A 27 12.22 -4.81 -5.21
CA ILE A 27 12.64 -5.67 -4.08
C ILE A 27 12.46 -7.14 -4.43
N GLN A 28 11.37 -7.50 -5.10
CA GLN A 28 11.10 -8.87 -5.52
C GLN A 28 12.04 -9.33 -6.62
N CYS A 29 12.29 -8.53 -7.66
CA CYS A 29 13.21 -8.86 -8.73
C CYS A 29 13.66 -7.62 -9.51
N PRO A 30 14.92 -7.17 -9.35
CA PRO A 30 15.46 -6.02 -10.08
C PRO A 30 15.40 -6.16 -11.61
N ALA A 31 15.52 -7.38 -12.15
CA ALA A 31 15.39 -7.62 -13.59
C ALA A 31 13.97 -7.36 -14.10
N CYS A 32 12.95 -7.87 -13.39
CA CYS A 32 11.55 -7.62 -13.73
C CYS A 32 11.22 -6.13 -13.65
N PHE A 33 11.75 -5.44 -12.65
CA PHE A 33 11.61 -4.00 -12.51
C PHE A 33 12.23 -3.27 -13.69
N TYR A 34 13.46 -3.62 -14.08
CA TYR A 34 14.16 -3.04 -15.23
C TYR A 34 13.38 -3.23 -16.54
N MET A 35 12.90 -4.45 -16.79
CA MET A 35 12.05 -4.76 -17.94
C MET A 35 10.84 -3.84 -18.02
N GLN A 36 10.18 -3.58 -16.90
CA GLN A 36 8.98 -2.73 -16.86
C GLN A 36 9.30 -1.23 -16.99
N GLN A 37 10.36 -0.76 -16.32
CA GLN A 37 10.61 0.65 -16.16
C GLN A 37 11.54 1.23 -17.26
N VAL A 38 12.47 0.42 -17.76
CA VAL A 38 13.48 0.84 -18.76
C VAL A 38 13.14 0.30 -20.15
N GLU A 39 12.83 -0.99 -20.27
CA GLU A 39 12.52 -1.61 -21.56
C GLU A 39 11.02 -1.45 -21.95
N GLY A 40 10.16 -0.99 -21.04
CA GLY A 40 8.74 -0.75 -21.30
C GLY A 40 7.89 -2.01 -21.48
N ILE A 41 8.38 -3.17 -21.07
CA ILE A 41 7.68 -4.45 -21.18
C ILE A 41 6.53 -4.47 -20.18
N LYS A 42 5.31 -4.59 -20.67
CA LYS A 42 4.11 -4.70 -19.81
C LYS A 42 3.88 -6.15 -19.43
N PHE A 43 3.90 -6.42 -18.13
CA PHE A 43 3.52 -7.72 -17.62
C PHE A 43 2.00 -7.88 -17.64
N PRO A 44 1.48 -9.12 -17.82
CA PRO A 44 0.06 -9.38 -17.68
C PRO A 44 -0.44 -8.88 -16.32
N SER A 45 -1.57 -8.19 -16.31
CA SER A 45 -2.22 -7.72 -15.10
C SER A 45 -3.41 -8.62 -14.76
N PHE A 46 -3.62 -8.85 -13.47
CA PHE A 46 -4.83 -9.50 -12.99
C PHE A 46 -5.96 -8.47 -12.85
N PRO A 47 -7.24 -8.89 -13.01
CA PRO A 47 -8.37 -8.02 -12.70
C PRO A 47 -8.35 -7.62 -11.21
N GLY A 48 -8.90 -6.45 -10.89
CA GLY A 48 -9.00 -5.97 -9.51
C GLY A 48 -9.92 -6.86 -8.66
N PHE A 49 -9.69 -6.86 -7.36
CA PHE A 49 -10.52 -7.57 -6.38
C PHE A 49 -11.65 -6.65 -5.90
N ASN A 50 -12.74 -6.55 -6.67
CA ASN A 50 -13.83 -5.60 -6.44
C ASN A 50 -14.49 -5.72 -5.05
N ILE A 51 -14.53 -6.93 -4.46
CA ILE A 51 -15.07 -7.11 -3.10
C ILE A 51 -14.15 -6.45 -2.06
N ASN A 52 -12.83 -6.52 -2.24
CA ASN A 52 -11.87 -5.84 -1.36
C ASN A 52 -12.02 -4.33 -1.48
N GLU A 53 -12.16 -3.81 -2.69
CA GLU A 53 -12.43 -2.38 -2.91
C GLU A 53 -13.74 -1.93 -2.24
N ALA A 54 -14.79 -2.75 -2.31
CA ALA A 54 -16.05 -2.45 -1.65
C ALA A 54 -15.92 -2.38 -0.13
N THR A 55 -15.17 -3.29 0.49
CA THR A 55 -14.92 -3.24 1.95
C THR A 55 -14.10 -2.02 2.34
N ASP A 56 -13.09 -1.64 1.58
CA ASP A 56 -12.28 -0.44 1.83
C ASP A 56 -13.14 0.83 1.77
N ILE A 57 -14.00 0.95 0.76
CA ILE A 57 -14.96 2.07 0.63
C ILE A 57 -15.91 2.12 1.83
N LEU A 58 -16.41 0.98 2.28
CA LEU A 58 -17.34 0.91 3.40
C LEU A 58 -16.67 1.29 4.72
N LEU A 59 -15.47 0.81 5.00
CA LEU A 59 -14.67 1.17 6.17
C LEU A 59 -14.39 2.68 6.18
N LYS A 60 -13.86 3.21 5.08
CA LYS A 60 -13.59 4.65 4.95
C LYS A 60 -14.84 5.48 5.22
N ARG A 61 -15.97 5.15 4.59
CA ARG A 61 -17.24 5.86 4.79
C ARG A 61 -17.71 5.80 6.24
N ASP A 62 -17.43 4.70 6.95
CA ASP A 62 -17.85 4.56 8.35
C ASP A 62 -17.00 5.43 9.28
N PHE A 63 -15.67 5.45 9.11
CA PHE A 63 -14.77 6.35 9.82
C PHE A 63 -15.01 7.82 9.46
N ASP A 64 -15.35 8.15 8.22
CA ASP A 64 -15.66 9.51 7.75
C ASP A 64 -16.88 10.14 8.47
N LYS A 65 -17.79 9.33 9.02
CA LYS A 65 -18.90 9.83 9.87
C LYS A 65 -18.40 10.54 11.14
N TYR A 66 -17.19 10.26 11.57
CA TYR A 66 -16.56 10.81 12.78
C TYR A 66 -15.50 11.87 12.47
N ARG A 67 -15.08 11.98 11.22
CA ARG A 67 -14.07 12.94 10.76
C ARG A 67 -14.54 14.37 10.91
N GLY A 68 -13.66 15.26 11.39
CA GLY A 68 -13.98 16.67 11.67
C GLY A 68 -14.88 16.91 12.89
N LYS A 69 -15.32 15.87 13.58
CA LYS A 69 -16.21 15.97 14.74
C LYS A 69 -15.49 15.87 16.08
N HIS A 70 -14.16 15.69 16.08
CA HIS A 70 -13.37 15.43 17.28
C HIS A 70 -13.90 14.25 18.13
N LYS A 71 -14.41 13.23 17.46
CA LYS A 71 -14.99 12.05 18.11
C LYS A 71 -14.29 10.79 17.63
N THR A 72 -14.05 9.89 18.56
CA THR A 72 -13.52 8.55 18.29
C THR A 72 -14.61 7.64 17.73
N HIS A 73 -14.26 6.83 16.74
CA HIS A 73 -15.15 5.79 16.24
C HIS A 73 -15.43 4.74 17.34
N PRO A 74 -16.69 4.25 17.51
CA PRO A 74 -17.03 3.28 18.58
C PRO A 74 -16.16 2.03 18.56
N TYR A 75 -15.77 1.55 17.39
CA TYR A 75 -14.85 0.42 17.27
C TYR A 75 -13.52 0.70 17.99
N LEU A 76 -12.91 1.88 17.80
CA LEU A 76 -11.65 2.24 18.49
C LEU A 76 -11.82 2.36 19.99
N ILE A 77 -12.98 2.86 20.46
CA ILE A 77 -13.30 2.89 21.91
C ILE A 77 -13.30 1.47 22.46
N ASN A 78 -13.94 0.53 21.78
CA ASN A 78 -13.97 -0.88 22.19
C ASN A 78 -12.59 -1.55 22.16
N GLN A 79 -11.61 -0.97 21.44
CA GLN A 79 -10.22 -1.43 21.44
C GLN A 79 -9.33 -0.72 22.47
N GLY A 80 -9.90 0.15 23.33
CA GLY A 80 -9.14 0.96 24.30
C GLY A 80 -8.31 2.09 23.65
N LEU A 81 -8.70 2.52 22.45
CA LEU A 81 -8.02 3.54 21.65
C LEU A 81 -8.87 4.81 21.51
N GLU A 82 -9.55 5.19 22.57
CA GLU A 82 -10.43 6.36 22.63
C GLU A 82 -9.73 7.70 22.30
N HIS A 83 -8.40 7.70 22.38
CA HIS A 83 -7.56 8.86 22.04
C HIS A 83 -7.24 8.99 20.54
N LEU A 84 -7.65 8.03 19.71
CA LEU A 84 -7.49 8.08 18.25
C LEU A 84 -8.79 8.55 17.59
N ILE A 85 -8.69 9.59 16.79
CA ILE A 85 -9.81 10.12 16.01
C ILE A 85 -9.46 10.17 14.52
N PRO A 86 -10.42 10.02 13.59
CA PRO A 86 -10.16 10.19 12.17
C PRO A 86 -9.63 11.60 11.89
N PHE A 87 -8.45 11.66 11.25
CA PHE A 87 -7.78 12.93 10.95
C PHE A 87 -8.46 13.67 9.82
N GLU A 88 -8.68 14.99 10.01
CA GLU A 88 -9.21 15.87 8.98
C GLU A 88 -8.09 16.72 8.36
N HIS A 89 -8.01 16.72 7.04
CA HIS A 89 -7.07 17.55 6.30
C HIS A 89 -7.64 17.90 4.92
N PRO A 90 -7.44 19.13 4.40
CA PRO A 90 -7.95 19.54 3.08
C PRO A 90 -7.54 18.61 1.94
N ASN A 91 -6.33 18.06 2.00
CA ASN A 91 -5.78 17.18 0.98
C ASN A 91 -6.03 15.68 1.25
N LEU A 92 -6.77 15.30 2.29
CA LEU A 92 -6.96 13.87 2.62
C LEU A 92 -7.53 13.08 1.44
N ASN A 93 -8.52 13.63 0.76
CA ASN A 93 -9.11 12.99 -0.43
C ASN A 93 -8.12 12.84 -1.58
N LEU A 94 -7.11 13.72 -1.67
CA LEU A 94 -6.02 13.59 -2.65
C LEU A 94 -5.02 12.53 -2.23
N TRP A 95 -4.75 12.37 -0.93
CA TRP A 95 -3.83 11.36 -0.40
C TRP A 95 -4.35 9.95 -0.56
N THR A 96 -5.67 9.76 -0.54
CA THR A 96 -6.29 8.43 -0.71
C THR A 96 -6.41 7.98 -2.17
N GLN A 97 -6.00 8.82 -3.13
CA GLN A 97 -6.03 8.48 -4.55
C GLN A 97 -4.65 8.03 -5.03
N SER A 98 -4.51 6.75 -5.32
CA SER A 98 -3.27 6.17 -5.85
C SER A 98 -2.96 6.55 -7.29
N LEU A 99 -3.99 6.81 -8.11
CA LEU A 99 -3.82 7.28 -9.48
C LEU A 99 -3.27 8.72 -9.48
N HIS A 100 -2.28 8.98 -10.33
CA HIS A 100 -1.64 10.29 -10.44
C HIS A 100 -1.03 10.82 -9.14
N PHE A 101 -0.52 9.94 -8.29
CA PHE A 101 0.08 10.31 -7.01
C PHE A 101 1.18 11.37 -7.14
N GLY A 102 1.83 11.50 -8.31
CA GLY A 102 2.86 12.50 -8.58
C GLY A 102 2.36 13.94 -8.70
N ALA A 103 1.03 14.17 -8.76
CA ALA A 103 0.47 15.52 -8.83
C ALA A 103 0.61 16.26 -7.49
N GLU A 104 0.51 17.59 -7.56
CA GLU A 104 0.54 18.46 -6.39
C GLU A 104 -0.56 18.13 -5.39
N GLY A 105 -0.31 18.34 -4.11
CA GLY A 105 -1.24 18.06 -3.02
C GLY A 105 -1.46 16.59 -2.69
N ARG A 106 -0.95 15.66 -3.52
CA ARG A 106 -1.07 14.21 -3.32
C ARG A 106 0.00 13.64 -2.40
N MET A 107 -0.12 12.36 -2.09
CA MET A 107 0.81 11.64 -1.22
C MET A 107 2.06 11.25 -2.01
N ASN A 108 2.99 12.20 -2.12
CA ASN A 108 4.30 12.00 -2.74
C ASN A 108 5.39 12.86 -2.08
N PHE A 109 6.63 12.46 -2.30
CA PHE A 109 7.82 13.20 -1.92
C PHE A 109 8.91 12.99 -2.97
N VAL A 110 9.66 14.05 -3.31
CA VAL A 110 10.82 13.96 -4.22
C VAL A 110 12.06 13.71 -3.39
N HIS A 111 12.68 12.54 -3.59
CA HIS A 111 13.96 12.22 -3.01
C HIS A 111 15.07 12.85 -3.88
N GLU A 112 15.57 14.02 -3.47
CA GLU A 112 16.47 14.87 -4.26
C GLU A 112 17.73 14.14 -4.74
N LYS A 113 18.36 13.34 -3.85
CA LYS A 113 19.61 12.63 -4.18
C LYS A 113 19.49 11.64 -5.34
N THR A 114 18.31 11.08 -5.56
CA THR A 114 18.06 10.12 -6.66
C THR A 114 17.18 10.68 -7.77
N ASN A 115 16.60 11.86 -7.57
CA ASN A 115 15.57 12.43 -8.45
C ASN A 115 14.39 11.47 -8.70
N LEU A 116 13.99 10.73 -7.64
CA LEU A 116 12.82 9.86 -7.66
C LEU A 116 11.67 10.53 -6.90
N LYS A 117 10.48 10.61 -7.52
CA LYS A 117 9.25 11.05 -6.87
C LYS A 117 8.52 9.83 -6.36
N VAL A 118 8.63 9.59 -5.06
CA VAL A 118 8.07 8.43 -4.36
C VAL A 118 6.67 8.74 -3.86
N GLY A 119 5.72 7.80 -4.01
CA GLY A 119 4.38 8.03 -3.50
C GLY A 119 3.42 6.87 -3.72
N GLY A 120 2.15 7.15 -3.40
CA GLY A 120 1.07 6.17 -3.52
C GLY A 120 -0.28 6.76 -3.11
N GLY A 121 -1.17 5.92 -2.60
CA GLY A 121 -2.42 6.29 -1.97
C GLY A 121 -2.54 5.63 -0.60
N LEU A 122 -2.89 6.41 0.42
CA LEU A 122 -3.23 5.92 1.75
C LEU A 122 -4.68 5.41 1.75
N ASP A 123 -5.01 4.57 2.73
CA ASP A 123 -6.42 4.27 3.01
C ASP A 123 -6.99 5.27 4.00
N ASP A 124 -6.33 5.50 5.15
CA ASP A 124 -6.76 6.46 6.15
C ASP A 124 -5.61 6.99 7.02
N VAL A 125 -5.90 8.02 7.83
CA VAL A 125 -5.01 8.62 8.83
C VAL A 125 -5.80 8.88 10.10
N TRP A 126 -5.26 8.49 11.27
CA TRP A 126 -5.84 8.82 12.56
C TRP A 126 -4.94 9.77 13.34
N PHE A 127 -5.55 10.70 14.07
CA PHE A 127 -4.87 11.65 14.94
C PHE A 127 -4.95 11.19 16.38
N ASN A 128 -3.81 11.17 17.06
CA ASN A 128 -3.69 10.83 18.47
C ASN A 128 -3.77 12.10 19.32
N THR A 129 -4.87 12.27 20.02
CA THR A 129 -5.14 13.46 20.85
C THR A 129 -4.27 13.56 22.10
N LYS A 130 -3.59 12.47 22.50
CA LYS A 130 -2.65 12.44 23.65
C LYS A 130 -1.23 12.85 23.23
N THR A 131 -0.78 12.43 22.05
CA THR A 131 0.59 12.67 21.58
C THR A 131 0.71 13.75 20.52
N ASN A 132 -0.40 14.21 19.97
CA ASN A 132 -0.50 15.11 18.82
C ASN A 132 0.15 14.56 17.54
N LYS A 133 0.32 13.25 17.42
CA LYS A 133 0.90 12.58 16.26
C LYS A 133 -0.16 11.93 15.38
N LEU A 134 0.20 11.73 14.12
CA LEU A 134 -0.63 11.01 13.16
C LEU A 134 -0.21 9.54 13.08
N HIS A 135 -1.19 8.66 12.91
CA HIS A 135 -0.99 7.24 12.63
C HIS A 135 -1.51 6.95 11.21
N ILE A 136 -0.67 6.31 10.39
CA ILE A 136 -1.10 5.81 9.09
C ILE A 136 -1.94 4.55 9.31
N VAL A 137 -3.03 4.43 8.58
CA VAL A 137 -3.95 3.29 8.65
C VAL A 137 -4.09 2.69 7.26
N ASP A 138 -4.07 1.37 7.21
CA ASP A 138 -4.16 0.60 5.98
C ASP A 138 -5.25 -0.47 6.15
N TYR A 139 -6.25 -0.44 5.27
CA TYR A 139 -7.37 -1.37 5.27
C TYR A 139 -7.01 -2.61 4.47
N LYS A 140 -7.32 -3.78 5.00
CA LYS A 140 -7.05 -5.04 4.35
C LYS A 140 -8.28 -5.94 4.41
N SER A 141 -8.61 -6.53 3.28
CA SER A 141 -9.70 -7.47 3.17
C SER A 141 -9.19 -8.84 2.75
N THR A 142 -9.72 -9.86 3.36
CA THR A 142 -9.41 -11.26 3.08
C THR A 142 -10.58 -12.17 3.42
N SER A 143 -10.46 -13.43 3.07
CA SER A 143 -11.26 -14.51 3.66
C SER A 143 -10.35 -15.71 3.82
N GLN A 144 -9.97 -16.00 5.07
CA GLN A 144 -9.03 -17.08 5.39
C GLN A 144 -9.57 -18.44 4.91
N LYS A 145 -8.69 -19.27 4.33
CA LYS A 145 -9.07 -20.60 3.82
C LYS A 145 -9.33 -21.62 4.92
N LYS A 146 -8.78 -21.40 6.09
CA LYS A 146 -8.94 -22.20 7.30
C LYS A 146 -9.16 -21.29 8.48
N ASP A 147 -9.82 -21.78 9.51
CA ASP A 147 -9.98 -21.04 10.76
C ASP A 147 -8.68 -21.12 11.58
N TYR A 148 -7.78 -20.15 11.34
CA TYR A 148 -6.51 -20.03 12.05
C TYR A 148 -6.57 -19.09 13.27
N GLY A 149 -7.76 -18.65 13.64
CA GLY A 149 -7.93 -17.59 14.63
C GLY A 149 -7.65 -16.17 14.06
N PRO A 150 -7.33 -15.21 14.92
CA PRO A 150 -7.09 -13.84 14.52
C PRO A 150 -5.96 -13.73 13.49
N ILE A 151 -6.10 -12.78 12.56
CA ILE A 151 -5.06 -12.49 11.58
C ILE A 151 -3.85 -11.87 12.29
N THR A 152 -2.63 -12.33 11.91
CA THR A 152 -1.35 -11.74 12.32
C THR A 152 -0.58 -11.21 11.12
N LEU A 153 0.58 -10.56 11.35
CA LEU A 153 1.49 -10.09 10.29
C LEU A 153 2.69 -11.01 10.08
N ASP A 154 2.67 -12.24 10.59
CA ASP A 154 3.85 -13.12 10.62
C ASP A 154 4.12 -13.85 9.30
N ASP A 155 3.12 -13.94 8.43
CA ASP A 155 3.29 -14.57 7.12
C ASP A 155 4.27 -13.81 6.24
N PHE A 156 5.18 -14.54 5.58
CA PHE A 156 6.21 -13.96 4.71
C PHE A 156 5.63 -13.02 3.62
N TRP A 157 4.51 -13.35 3.02
CA TRP A 157 3.88 -12.53 1.98
C TRP A 157 3.33 -11.20 2.52
N LYS A 158 3.06 -11.10 3.84
CA LYS A 158 2.63 -9.86 4.50
C LYS A 158 3.78 -8.86 4.70
N ASN A 159 5.03 -9.26 4.47
CA ASN A 159 6.15 -8.31 4.46
C ASN A 159 5.97 -7.20 3.43
N SER A 160 5.28 -7.47 2.33
CA SER A 160 4.94 -6.43 1.35
C SER A 160 3.99 -5.37 1.91
N TYR A 161 3.09 -5.74 2.83
CA TYR A 161 2.20 -4.81 3.54
C TYR A 161 2.97 -3.99 4.58
N LYS A 162 3.88 -4.62 5.34
CA LYS A 162 4.77 -3.92 6.28
C LYS A 162 5.57 -2.83 5.54
N ARG A 163 6.23 -3.18 4.43
CA ARG A 163 6.95 -2.22 3.59
C ARG A 163 6.05 -1.13 3.00
N GLN A 164 4.79 -1.42 2.71
CA GLN A 164 3.81 -0.41 2.30
C GLN A 164 3.60 0.63 3.40
N MET A 165 3.36 0.19 4.62
CA MET A 165 3.18 1.05 5.78
C MET A 165 4.43 1.90 6.05
N ASP A 166 5.61 1.27 6.05
CA ASP A 166 6.90 1.94 6.23
C ASP A 166 7.09 3.08 5.23
N LEU A 167 6.81 2.79 3.94
CA LEU A 167 6.96 3.78 2.88
C LEU A 167 5.99 4.96 3.05
N TYR A 168 4.75 4.69 3.44
CA TYR A 168 3.76 5.75 3.65
C TYR A 168 4.14 6.63 4.84
N VAL A 169 4.61 6.04 5.93
CA VAL A 169 5.16 6.78 7.08
C VAL A 169 6.35 7.63 6.65
N TRP A 170 7.28 7.06 5.87
CA TRP A 170 8.44 7.78 5.36
C TRP A 170 8.04 8.97 4.47
N VAL A 171 7.12 8.77 3.52
CA VAL A 171 6.63 9.86 2.64
C VAL A 171 5.98 10.97 3.46
N MET A 172 5.10 10.64 4.41
CA MET A 172 4.37 11.64 5.19
C MET A 172 5.30 12.40 6.15
N LYS A 173 6.29 11.75 6.76
CA LYS A 173 7.33 12.42 7.54
C LYS A 173 8.12 13.43 6.71
N ASN A 174 8.53 13.05 5.49
CA ASN A 174 9.25 13.93 4.57
C ASN A 174 8.38 15.07 4.02
N LYS A 175 7.06 14.93 4.05
CA LYS A 175 6.11 16.03 3.78
C LYS A 175 5.94 16.99 4.97
N GLY A 176 6.59 16.74 6.11
CA GLY A 176 6.58 17.60 7.29
C GLY A 176 5.49 17.27 8.32
N PHE A 177 4.83 16.11 8.20
CA PHE A 177 3.86 15.68 9.21
C PHE A 177 4.55 14.94 10.37
N ASP A 178 4.07 15.17 11.60
CA ASP A 178 4.53 14.42 12.78
C ASP A 178 3.80 13.07 12.83
N ILE A 179 4.44 12.05 12.25
CA ILE A 179 3.90 10.70 12.15
C ILE A 179 4.48 9.83 13.26
N ASP A 180 3.61 9.14 14.00
CA ASP A 180 4.03 8.13 14.98
C ASP A 180 4.72 6.95 14.28
N LYS A 181 5.57 6.25 15.04
CA LYS A 181 6.20 5.02 14.55
C LYS A 181 5.25 3.85 14.43
N VAL A 182 4.08 3.91 15.08
CA VAL A 182 3.06 2.87 15.01
C VAL A 182 2.03 3.22 13.94
N GLY A 183 1.91 2.37 12.91
CA GLY A 183 0.79 2.34 11.98
C GLY A 183 -0.21 1.25 12.36
N TYR A 184 -1.39 1.28 11.77
CA TYR A 184 -2.44 0.30 12.05
C TYR A 184 -2.91 -0.39 10.78
N PHE A 185 -2.98 -1.72 10.81
CA PHE A 185 -3.72 -2.49 9.82
C PHE A 185 -5.09 -2.85 10.37
N LEU A 186 -6.14 -2.47 9.64
CA LEU A 186 -7.52 -2.85 9.96
C LEU A 186 -7.97 -3.91 8.97
N TYR A 187 -8.03 -5.15 9.43
CA TYR A 187 -8.43 -6.29 8.62
C TYR A 187 -9.92 -6.55 8.71
N CYS A 188 -10.54 -6.72 7.52
CA CYS A 188 -11.85 -7.32 7.33
C CYS A 188 -11.68 -8.75 6.82
N ASP A 189 -11.91 -9.75 7.67
CA ASP A 189 -11.85 -11.16 7.30
C ASP A 189 -13.26 -11.72 7.10
N GLY A 190 -13.65 -11.94 5.85
CA GLY A 190 -14.95 -12.50 5.51
C GLY A 190 -15.10 -13.93 6.05
N ASP A 191 -16.00 -14.10 7.02
CA ASP A 191 -16.18 -15.36 7.73
C ASP A 191 -16.93 -16.39 6.87
N ARG A 192 -16.18 -17.28 6.22
CA ARG A 192 -16.73 -18.41 5.46
C ARG A 192 -17.10 -19.61 6.33
N PHE A 193 -16.80 -19.57 7.63
CA PHE A 193 -17.05 -20.66 8.57
C PHE A 193 -18.24 -20.36 9.49
N THR A 194 -18.90 -19.20 9.31
CA THR A 194 -20.12 -18.88 10.06
C THR A 194 -21.22 -19.92 9.80
N ASN A 195 -21.98 -20.24 10.85
CA ASN A 195 -23.18 -21.06 10.72
C ASN A 195 -24.44 -20.25 10.39
N ASN A 196 -24.30 -18.91 10.27
CA ASN A 196 -25.42 -18.04 9.95
C ASN A 196 -25.83 -18.19 8.50
N LEU A 197 -27.14 -17.99 8.23
CA LEU A 197 -27.66 -18.06 6.88
C LEU A 197 -27.06 -16.95 6.01
N PHE A 198 -26.48 -17.35 4.87
CA PHE A 198 -25.96 -16.40 3.88
C PHE A 198 -27.08 -15.73 3.07
N LEU A 199 -28.11 -16.50 2.69
CA LEU A 199 -29.22 -16.01 1.88
C LEU A 199 -30.44 -15.69 2.74
N ALA A 200 -31.00 -14.50 2.56
CA ALA A 200 -32.35 -14.11 2.93
C ALA A 200 -33.20 -13.94 1.66
N GLU A 201 -34.49 -13.60 1.78
CA GLU A 201 -35.42 -13.53 0.62
C GLU A 201 -34.92 -12.69 -0.57
N LYS A 202 -34.26 -11.55 -0.30
CA LYS A 202 -33.84 -10.58 -1.33
C LYS A 202 -32.39 -10.12 -1.18
N ILE A 203 -31.71 -10.54 -0.15
CA ILE A 203 -30.33 -10.11 0.17
C ILE A 203 -29.48 -11.30 0.60
N ALA A 204 -28.17 -11.16 0.46
CA ALA A 204 -27.20 -12.04 1.08
C ALA A 204 -26.33 -11.22 2.04
N CYS A 205 -25.99 -11.78 3.21
CA CYS A 205 -25.17 -11.15 4.22
C CYS A 205 -23.90 -11.96 4.43
N MET A 206 -22.74 -11.31 4.29
CA MET A 206 -21.46 -11.87 4.66
C MET A 206 -20.98 -11.19 5.94
N GLU A 207 -20.69 -11.97 6.95
CA GLU A 207 -20.10 -11.46 8.18
C GLU A 207 -18.59 -11.30 8.03
N PHE A 208 -18.04 -10.28 8.71
CA PHE A 208 -16.61 -10.03 8.72
C PHE A 208 -16.10 -10.00 10.16
N LYS A 209 -15.06 -10.78 10.44
CA LYS A 209 -14.26 -10.65 11.65
C LYS A 209 -13.30 -9.47 11.48
N ILE A 210 -13.36 -8.50 12.38
CA ILE A 210 -12.53 -7.31 12.31
C ILE A 210 -11.36 -7.46 13.28
N THR A 211 -10.13 -7.30 12.76
CA THR A 211 -8.91 -7.35 13.56
C THR A 211 -8.10 -6.09 13.34
N LEU A 212 -7.77 -5.40 14.44
CA LEU A 212 -6.86 -4.24 14.41
C LEU A 212 -5.47 -4.68 14.85
N ILE A 213 -4.47 -4.45 14.01
CA ILE A 213 -3.09 -4.86 14.26
C ILE A 213 -2.21 -3.63 14.28
N PRO A 214 -1.64 -3.23 15.45
CA PRO A 214 -0.61 -2.22 15.50
C PRO A 214 0.69 -2.77 14.89
N TYR A 215 1.38 -1.94 14.13
CA TYR A 215 2.66 -2.27 13.51
C TYR A 215 3.67 -1.16 13.74
N GLU A 216 4.80 -1.49 14.39
CA GLU A 216 5.92 -0.56 14.55
C GLU A 216 6.73 -0.52 13.24
N THR A 217 6.74 0.64 12.59
CA THR A 217 7.32 0.82 11.27
C THR A 217 8.84 0.92 11.31
N ASP A 218 9.49 0.32 10.32
CA ASP A 218 10.91 0.44 10.07
C ASP A 218 11.15 1.13 8.72
N VAL A 219 11.57 2.37 8.75
CA VAL A 219 11.87 3.16 7.54
C VAL A 219 13.34 3.09 7.12
N SER A 220 14.20 2.39 7.86
CA SER A 220 15.65 2.38 7.68
C SER A 220 16.11 1.81 6.33
N TRP A 221 15.33 0.91 5.74
CA TRP A 221 15.62 0.24 4.46
C TRP A 221 15.37 1.13 3.23
N ILE A 222 14.59 2.22 3.36
CA ILE A 222 14.03 2.95 2.21
C ILE A 222 15.11 3.71 1.45
N GLU A 223 15.93 4.51 2.14
CA GLU A 223 16.98 5.34 1.50
C GLU A 223 17.92 4.47 0.63
N ASN A 224 18.45 3.38 1.21
CA ASN A 224 19.33 2.48 0.49
C ASN A 224 18.63 1.83 -0.72
N THR A 225 17.34 1.48 -0.57
CA THR A 225 16.55 0.92 -1.67
C THR A 225 16.36 1.94 -2.80
N LEU A 226 16.13 3.22 -2.50
CA LEU A 226 16.00 4.26 -3.52
C LEU A 226 17.31 4.45 -4.30
N PHE A 227 18.46 4.42 -3.64
CA PHE A 227 19.76 4.44 -4.32
C PHE A 227 19.96 3.23 -5.23
N ASN A 228 19.62 2.02 -4.76
CA ASN A 228 19.71 0.80 -5.54
C ASN A 228 18.77 0.83 -6.75
N ILE A 229 17.55 1.34 -6.58
CA ILE A 229 16.60 1.56 -7.69
C ILE A 229 17.21 2.52 -8.72
N LYS A 230 17.77 3.65 -8.28
CA LYS A 230 18.37 4.62 -9.21
C LYS A 230 19.55 4.02 -9.97
N ALA A 231 20.41 3.27 -9.28
CA ALA A 231 21.51 2.54 -9.91
C ALA A 231 20.99 1.53 -10.95
N ASN A 232 19.95 0.77 -10.59
CA ASN A 232 19.31 -0.19 -11.52
C ASN A 232 18.71 0.48 -12.75
N LEU A 233 18.02 1.61 -12.59
CA LEU A 233 17.45 2.38 -13.69
C LEU A 233 18.52 2.92 -14.65
N ASN A 234 19.69 3.24 -14.14
CA ASN A 234 20.81 3.78 -14.91
C ASN A 234 21.72 2.69 -15.51
N ASN A 235 21.45 1.41 -15.25
CA ASN A 235 22.24 0.34 -15.85
C ASN A 235 22.09 0.32 -17.37
N ASN A 236 23.20 0.03 -18.06
CA ASN A 236 23.20 -0.17 -19.51
C ASN A 236 22.64 -1.53 -19.93
N GLU A 237 22.63 -2.48 -19.02
CA GLU A 237 22.18 -3.85 -19.25
C GLU A 237 21.20 -4.30 -18.17
N ARG A 238 20.25 -5.15 -18.59
CA ARG A 238 19.29 -5.74 -17.67
C ARG A 238 20.01 -6.68 -16.70
N PRO A 239 19.80 -6.57 -15.36
CA PRO A 239 20.35 -7.51 -14.39
C PRO A 239 19.75 -8.91 -14.59
N LEU A 240 20.37 -9.92 -13.95
CA LEU A 240 19.84 -11.27 -13.93
C LEU A 240 18.58 -11.35 -13.06
N HIS A 241 17.65 -12.21 -13.45
CA HIS A 241 16.49 -12.51 -12.63
C HIS A 241 16.91 -13.18 -11.32
N HIS A 242 16.22 -12.85 -10.24
CA HIS A 242 16.36 -13.55 -8.98
C HIS A 242 16.01 -15.03 -9.17
N GLU A 243 16.71 -15.93 -8.47
CA GLU A 243 16.52 -17.39 -8.63
C GLU A 243 15.08 -17.87 -8.43
N LYS A 244 14.36 -17.23 -7.51
CA LYS A 244 12.94 -17.52 -7.22
C LYS A 244 11.96 -16.69 -8.05
N CYS A 245 12.43 -15.98 -9.07
CA CYS A 245 11.57 -15.16 -9.91
C CYS A 245 10.75 -16.03 -10.86
N GLU A 246 9.44 -16.10 -10.61
CA GLU A 246 8.50 -16.87 -11.44
C GLU A 246 8.48 -16.39 -12.90
N PHE A 247 8.52 -15.06 -13.12
CA PHE A 247 8.61 -14.49 -14.48
C PHE A 247 9.92 -14.85 -15.17
N GLY A 248 11.04 -14.78 -14.48
CA GLY A 248 12.32 -15.20 -15.02
C GLY A 248 12.32 -16.68 -15.40
N SER A 249 11.74 -17.51 -14.54
CA SER A 249 11.54 -18.94 -14.80
C SER A 249 10.64 -19.18 -16.02
N PHE A 250 9.49 -18.49 -16.07
CA PHE A 250 8.55 -18.57 -17.20
C PHE A 250 9.25 -18.18 -18.52
N LEU A 251 9.94 -17.06 -18.58
CA LEU A 251 10.64 -16.60 -19.78
C LEU A 251 11.69 -17.65 -20.23
N LYS A 252 12.51 -18.14 -19.29
CA LYS A 252 13.54 -19.15 -19.60
C LYS A 252 12.95 -20.42 -20.21
N HIS A 253 11.77 -20.84 -19.77
CA HIS A 253 11.10 -22.03 -20.32
C HIS A 253 10.38 -21.74 -21.65
N SER A 254 9.77 -20.55 -21.78
CA SER A 254 9.03 -20.17 -23.00
C SER A 254 9.93 -20.04 -24.22
N PHE A 255 11.17 -19.56 -24.07
CA PHE A 255 12.14 -19.47 -25.16
C PHE A 255 12.54 -20.81 -25.79
N ARG A 256 12.15 -21.94 -25.19
CA ARG A 256 12.36 -23.27 -25.79
C ARG A 256 11.32 -23.65 -26.83
N TYR A 257 10.24 -22.85 -26.93
CA TYR A 257 9.09 -23.16 -27.79
C TYR A 257 8.83 -22.08 -28.85
N ILE A 258 9.68 -21.05 -28.90
CA ILE A 258 9.71 -19.99 -29.92
C ILE A 258 10.97 -20.15 -30.76
#